data_cb107a30683cfe015079861dc7eb562d
#
_entry.id   cb107a30683cfe015079861dc7eb562d
#
_cell.length_a   1.000
_cell.length_b   1.000
_cell.length_c   1.000
_cell.angle_alpha   90.00
_cell.angle_beta   90.00
_cell.angle_gamma   90.00
#
_symmetry.space_group_name_H-M   'P 1'
#
loop_
_entity.id
_entity.type
_entity.pdbx_description
1 polymer ?
#
loop_
_entity_poly.entity_id
_entity_poly.type
_entity_poly.pdbx_seq_one_letter_code
_entity_poly.pdbx_strand_id
1 'polypeptide(L)'
;PEMIATIAANLNVDPTTTEGLNKVLQYAQHVGAWKWCFWMPAGLAFLGAIWLFVGLKDDPKSVGLPDLPDTKTVKDTEGANKVSQAAFLKHMVWKNRWVWTLAIANVFVYVLRMGVLDWGPKFLTEDRGMNIKSAAWVVAIFEITAIVGTIVAGWATDKIFKGKAHRMCLICMIGAVLFLGAFALLPNVHIAISTTFLAMGGFFIYGPQALIGIASANQATKEASATANGLAGVL
;
A
#
# COMPACT_ATOMS: atom_id res chain seq x y z
N PRO A 1 13.63 -37.53 -14.86
CA PRO A 1 13.94 -37.72 -16.30
C PRO A 1 12.86 -37.12 -17.20
N GLU A 2 11.58 -37.42 -16.98
CA GLU A 2 10.47 -36.98 -17.82
C GLU A 2 10.30 -35.46 -17.88
N MET A 3 10.47 -34.76 -16.76
CA MET A 3 10.35 -33.29 -16.67
C MET A 3 11.44 -32.59 -17.51
N ILE A 4 12.66 -33.11 -17.49
CA ILE A 4 13.78 -32.58 -18.30
C ILE A 4 13.50 -32.77 -19.79
N ALA A 5 12.98 -33.93 -20.17
CA ALA A 5 12.62 -34.20 -21.56
C ALA A 5 11.45 -33.30 -22.04
N THR A 6 10.46 -33.09 -21.23
CA THR A 6 9.31 -32.23 -21.53
C THR A 6 9.74 -30.75 -21.69
N ILE A 7 10.61 -30.25 -20.80
CA ILE A 7 11.13 -28.88 -20.87
C ILE A 7 12.06 -28.72 -22.11
N ALA A 8 12.92 -29.71 -22.38
CA ALA A 8 13.80 -29.70 -23.53
C ALA A 8 13.03 -29.68 -24.86
N ALA A 9 11.95 -30.44 -24.96
CA ALA A 9 11.07 -30.45 -26.12
C ALA A 9 10.38 -29.06 -26.31
N ASN A 10 9.90 -28.44 -25.24
CA ASN A 10 9.30 -27.10 -25.30
C ASN A 10 10.30 -26.00 -25.68
N LEU A 11 11.55 -26.15 -25.31
CA LEU A 11 12.62 -25.20 -25.64
C LEU A 11 13.32 -25.52 -26.99
N ASN A 12 12.93 -26.62 -27.61
CA ASN A 12 13.56 -27.12 -28.85
C ASN A 12 15.10 -27.26 -28.72
N VAL A 13 15.57 -27.81 -27.61
CA VAL A 13 16.99 -27.93 -27.24
C VAL A 13 17.28 -29.39 -26.95
N ASP A 14 18.46 -29.87 -27.39
CA ASP A 14 18.91 -31.24 -27.09
C ASP A 14 19.44 -31.33 -25.63
N PRO A 15 18.75 -32.07 -24.73
CA PRO A 15 19.14 -32.18 -23.31
C PRO A 15 20.41 -33.02 -23.11
N THR A 16 20.95 -33.66 -24.15
CA THR A 16 22.18 -34.47 -24.06
C THR A 16 23.44 -33.61 -24.18
N THR A 17 23.31 -32.40 -24.71
CA THR A 17 24.42 -31.45 -24.80
C THR A 17 24.54 -30.63 -23.53
N THR A 18 25.78 -30.28 -23.13
CA THR A 18 26.05 -29.45 -21.94
C THR A 18 25.33 -28.12 -22.00
N GLU A 19 25.26 -27.50 -23.18
CA GLU A 19 24.56 -26.22 -23.38
C GLU A 19 23.04 -26.38 -23.28
N GLY A 20 22.50 -27.45 -23.89
CA GLY A 20 21.07 -27.76 -23.81
C GLY A 20 20.63 -28.07 -22.38
N LEU A 21 21.41 -28.86 -21.65
CA LEU A 21 21.14 -29.16 -20.25
C LEU A 21 21.14 -27.89 -19.37
N ASN A 22 22.12 -27.00 -19.58
CA ASN A 22 22.18 -25.73 -18.85
C ASN A 22 20.97 -24.85 -19.15
N LYS A 23 20.49 -24.77 -20.39
CA LYS A 23 19.26 -24.03 -20.75
C LYS A 23 18.02 -24.63 -20.09
N VAL A 24 17.92 -25.96 -20.06
CA VAL A 24 16.81 -26.67 -19.39
C VAL A 24 16.84 -26.44 -17.88
N LEU A 25 17.99 -26.51 -17.24
CA LEU A 25 18.16 -26.27 -15.80
C LEU A 25 17.85 -24.83 -15.46
N GLN A 26 18.29 -23.87 -16.22
CA GLN A 26 18.00 -22.45 -16.03
C GLN A 26 16.50 -22.17 -16.17
N TYR A 27 15.85 -22.75 -17.18
CA TYR A 27 14.39 -22.65 -17.35
C TYR A 27 13.64 -23.30 -16.19
N ALA A 28 14.04 -24.49 -15.75
CA ALA A 28 13.44 -25.18 -14.62
C ALA A 28 13.57 -24.39 -13.30
N GLN A 29 14.71 -23.74 -13.09
CA GLN A 29 14.92 -22.84 -11.96
C GLN A 29 13.98 -21.61 -12.03
N HIS A 30 13.83 -21.01 -13.19
CA HIS A 30 12.93 -19.87 -13.37
C HIS A 30 11.45 -20.25 -13.22
N VAL A 31 11.03 -21.38 -13.81
CA VAL A 31 9.64 -21.88 -13.71
C VAL A 31 9.28 -22.30 -12.29
N GLY A 32 10.25 -22.78 -11.49
CA GLY A 32 10.04 -23.11 -10.08
C GLY A 32 10.05 -21.88 -9.17
N ALA A 33 10.85 -20.88 -9.48
CA ALA A 33 11.10 -19.73 -8.62
C ALA A 33 9.85 -18.83 -8.43
N TRP A 34 9.00 -18.68 -9.46
CA TRP A 34 7.78 -17.84 -9.34
C TRP A 34 6.81 -18.32 -8.25
N LYS A 35 6.78 -19.62 -7.94
CA LYS A 35 5.94 -20.18 -6.88
C LYS A 35 6.30 -19.58 -5.51
N TRP A 36 7.58 -19.32 -5.26
CA TRP A 36 8.06 -18.71 -4.03
C TRP A 36 7.58 -17.28 -3.84
N CYS A 37 7.32 -16.56 -4.95
CA CYS A 37 6.73 -15.22 -4.90
C CYS A 37 5.32 -15.21 -4.28
N PHE A 38 4.62 -16.35 -4.30
CA PHE A 38 3.30 -16.49 -3.68
C PHE A 38 3.38 -17.21 -2.33
N TRP A 39 4.14 -18.29 -2.24
CA TRP A 39 4.22 -19.08 -1.02
C TRP A 39 4.87 -18.34 0.15
N MET A 40 5.92 -17.56 -0.11
CA MET A 40 6.60 -16.82 0.93
C MET A 40 5.71 -15.72 1.55
N PRO A 41 5.09 -14.81 0.76
CA PRO A 41 4.16 -13.83 1.31
C PRO A 41 2.94 -14.46 1.97
N ALA A 42 2.40 -15.56 1.42
CA ALA A 42 1.28 -16.29 2.01
C ALA A 42 1.66 -16.87 3.38
N GLY A 43 2.85 -17.46 3.51
CA GLY A 43 3.37 -17.95 4.79
C GLY A 43 3.54 -16.83 5.82
N LEU A 44 4.11 -15.70 5.42
CA LEU A 44 4.24 -14.52 6.29
C LEU A 44 2.89 -13.95 6.70
N ALA A 45 1.93 -13.88 5.78
CA ALA A 45 0.56 -13.44 6.09
C ALA A 45 -0.13 -14.38 7.07
N PHE A 46 0.05 -15.69 6.92
CA PHE A 46 -0.48 -16.68 7.84
C PHE A 46 0.11 -16.56 9.25
N LEU A 47 1.43 -16.38 9.36
CA LEU A 47 2.08 -16.10 10.64
C LEU A 47 1.59 -14.79 11.26
N GLY A 48 1.41 -13.75 10.45
CA GLY A 48 0.81 -12.48 10.88
C GLY A 48 -0.61 -12.64 11.39
N ALA A 49 -1.43 -13.44 10.72
CA ALA A 49 -2.80 -13.75 11.14
C ALA A 49 -2.83 -14.47 12.50
N ILE A 50 -1.96 -15.46 12.71
CA ILE A 50 -1.81 -16.13 14.01
C ILE A 50 -1.40 -15.13 15.10
N TRP A 51 -0.42 -14.27 14.81
CA TRP A 51 0.04 -13.24 15.75
C TRP A 51 -1.10 -12.29 16.13
N LEU A 52 -1.87 -11.82 15.15
CA LEU A 52 -3.02 -10.94 15.41
C LEU A 52 -4.10 -11.68 16.23
N PHE A 53 -4.41 -12.92 15.89
CA PHE A 53 -5.42 -13.72 16.60
C PHE A 53 -5.06 -13.92 18.08
N VAL A 54 -3.78 -14.17 18.39
CA VAL A 54 -3.32 -14.38 19.77
C VAL A 54 -3.12 -13.06 20.52
N GLY A 55 -2.58 -12.03 19.82
CA GLY A 55 -2.14 -10.77 20.45
C GLY A 55 -3.20 -9.68 20.48
N LEU A 56 -4.14 -9.68 19.55
CA LEU A 56 -5.16 -8.63 19.48
C LEU A 56 -6.30 -8.93 20.46
N LYS A 57 -6.68 -7.91 21.23
CA LYS A 57 -7.85 -7.93 22.10
C LYS A 57 -8.86 -6.92 21.59
N ASP A 58 -10.13 -7.32 21.56
CA ASP A 58 -11.21 -6.52 20.98
C ASP A 58 -11.56 -5.28 21.81
N ASP A 59 -11.42 -5.39 23.15
CA ASP A 59 -11.81 -4.33 24.08
C ASP A 59 -10.67 -3.92 25.02
N PRO A 60 -10.50 -2.61 25.31
CA PRO A 60 -9.56 -2.12 26.32
C PRO A 60 -9.82 -2.74 27.71
N LYS A 61 -11.06 -3.00 28.04
CA LYS A 61 -11.46 -3.65 29.32
C LYS A 61 -10.87 -5.05 29.48
N SER A 62 -10.76 -5.81 28.38
CA SER A 62 -10.20 -7.17 28.41
C SER A 62 -8.71 -7.20 28.80
N VAL A 63 -8.04 -6.04 28.76
CA VAL A 63 -6.62 -5.85 29.09
C VAL A 63 -6.46 -5.04 30.39
N GLY A 64 -7.55 -4.74 31.12
CA GLY A 64 -7.52 -3.97 32.36
C GLY A 64 -7.34 -2.46 32.18
N LEU A 65 -7.49 -1.95 30.95
CA LEU A 65 -7.46 -0.52 30.68
C LEU A 65 -8.82 0.12 30.91
N PRO A 66 -8.88 1.42 31.32
CA PRO A 66 -10.14 2.13 31.48
C PRO A 66 -10.84 2.26 30.12
N ASP A 67 -12.17 2.28 30.16
CA ASP A 67 -12.97 2.57 28.98
C ASP A 67 -12.57 3.89 28.33
N LEU A 68 -12.57 3.89 27.00
CA LEU A 68 -12.49 5.15 26.27
C LEU A 68 -13.74 6.00 26.64
N PRO A 69 -13.56 7.28 27.00
CA PRO A 69 -14.69 8.14 27.31
C PRO A 69 -15.70 8.08 26.17
N ASP A 70 -16.93 7.72 26.49
CA ASP A 70 -18.02 7.57 25.53
C ASP A 70 -18.23 8.90 24.81
N THR A 71 -17.69 9.02 23.63
CA THR A 71 -18.17 9.99 22.68
C THR A 71 -19.56 9.50 22.27
N LYS A 72 -20.61 10.17 22.76
CA LYS A 72 -22.04 9.91 22.58
C LYS A 72 -22.34 8.77 21.60
N THR A 73 -22.48 7.56 22.12
CA THR A 73 -22.99 6.42 21.36
C THR A 73 -24.48 6.64 21.11
N VAL A 74 -24.97 6.23 19.96
CA VAL A 74 -26.42 6.25 19.62
C VAL A 74 -27.28 5.49 20.64
N LYS A 75 -26.67 4.69 21.53
CA LYS A 75 -27.33 4.00 22.62
C LYS A 75 -27.91 4.92 23.73
N ASP A 76 -27.41 6.14 23.88
CA ASP A 76 -27.88 7.08 24.93
C ASP A 76 -29.17 7.83 24.58
N THR A 77 -29.72 7.53 23.39
CA THR A 77 -31.09 7.96 23.04
C THR A 77 -32.06 6.79 23.21
N GLU A 78 -32.14 6.27 24.42
CA GLU A 78 -33.28 5.40 24.84
C GLU A 78 -34.58 6.19 24.75
N GLY A 79 -35.17 6.23 23.58
CA GLY A 79 -36.43 6.93 23.31
C GLY A 79 -36.64 7.33 21.87
N ALA A 80 -35.60 7.39 21.06
CA ALA A 80 -35.76 7.70 19.65
C ALA A 80 -35.75 6.40 18.80
N ASN A 81 -36.86 6.19 18.09
CA ASN A 81 -37.08 5.17 17.07
C ASN A 81 -35.77 4.45 16.61
N LYS A 82 -35.75 3.12 16.65
CA LYS A 82 -34.70 2.27 16.08
C LYS A 82 -34.47 2.67 14.63
N VAL A 83 -33.64 3.69 14.41
CA VAL A 83 -33.16 4.04 13.06
C VAL A 83 -32.46 2.79 12.57
N SER A 84 -32.93 2.22 11.48
CA SER A 84 -32.31 1.05 10.89
C SER A 84 -30.80 1.35 10.71
N GLN A 85 -29.94 0.42 11.13
CA GLN A 85 -28.47 0.56 10.98
C GLN A 85 -28.09 0.97 9.55
N ALA A 86 -28.83 0.49 8.56
CA ALA A 86 -28.65 0.87 7.16
C ALA A 86 -28.96 2.36 6.91
N ALA A 87 -30.00 2.92 7.51
CA ALA A 87 -30.33 4.33 7.40
C ALA A 87 -29.29 5.23 8.09
N PHE A 88 -28.77 4.80 9.24
CA PHE A 88 -27.69 5.46 9.95
C PHE A 88 -26.39 5.50 9.11
N LEU A 89 -25.94 4.35 8.57
CA LEU A 89 -24.77 4.27 7.70
C LEU A 89 -24.95 5.10 6.42
N LYS A 90 -26.15 5.08 5.84
CA LYS A 90 -26.47 5.90 4.66
C LYS A 90 -26.32 7.39 4.94
N HIS A 91 -26.72 7.85 6.10
CA HIS A 91 -26.59 9.26 6.47
C HIS A 91 -25.16 9.64 6.84
N MET A 92 -24.47 8.83 7.64
CA MET A 92 -23.14 9.14 8.17
C MET A 92 -22.01 8.94 7.17
N VAL A 93 -22.17 8.01 6.23
CA VAL A 93 -21.13 7.69 5.24
C VAL A 93 -21.53 8.18 3.84
N TRP A 94 -22.64 7.69 3.30
CA TRP A 94 -23.02 7.96 1.90
C TRP A 94 -23.47 9.39 1.63
N LYS A 95 -24.08 10.08 2.60
CA LYS A 95 -24.46 11.50 2.49
C LYS A 95 -23.41 12.46 2.99
N ASN A 96 -22.32 11.97 3.59
CA ASN A 96 -21.28 12.81 4.14
C ASN A 96 -20.30 13.26 3.04
N ARG A 97 -20.41 14.51 2.62
CA ARG A 97 -19.56 15.10 1.58
C ARG A 97 -18.05 15.03 1.90
N TRP A 98 -17.69 15.07 3.19
CA TRP A 98 -16.30 15.04 3.61
C TRP A 98 -15.67 13.66 3.41
N VAL A 99 -16.44 12.58 3.68
CA VAL A 99 -16.01 11.21 3.40
C VAL A 99 -15.76 11.03 1.90
N TRP A 100 -16.68 11.53 1.05
CA TRP A 100 -16.49 11.48 -0.41
C TRP A 100 -15.29 12.28 -0.90
N THR A 101 -15.07 13.48 -0.35
CA THR A 101 -13.88 14.28 -0.69
C THR A 101 -12.59 13.55 -0.37
N LEU A 102 -12.52 12.89 0.80
CA LEU A 102 -11.37 12.09 1.19
C LEU A 102 -11.21 10.84 0.31
N ALA A 103 -12.31 10.17 -0.02
CA ALA A 103 -12.30 9.01 -0.90
C ALA A 103 -11.78 9.36 -2.30
N ILE A 104 -12.27 10.46 -2.90
CA ILE A 104 -11.78 10.96 -4.20
C ILE A 104 -10.29 11.35 -4.11
N ALA A 105 -9.87 12.03 -3.04
CA ALA A 105 -8.47 12.35 -2.83
C ALA A 105 -7.60 11.08 -2.79
N ASN A 106 -8.11 10.01 -2.16
CA ASN A 106 -7.43 8.72 -2.09
C ASN A 106 -7.23 8.08 -3.47
N VAL A 107 -8.21 8.22 -4.39
CA VAL A 107 -8.07 7.74 -5.78
C VAL A 107 -6.81 8.32 -6.43
N PHE A 108 -6.58 9.62 -6.32
CA PHE A 108 -5.40 10.25 -6.91
C PHE A 108 -4.08 9.76 -6.28
N VAL A 109 -4.07 9.51 -4.97
CA VAL A 109 -2.91 8.93 -4.28
C VAL A 109 -2.65 7.51 -4.80
N TYR A 110 -3.69 6.69 -4.95
CA TYR A 110 -3.57 5.33 -5.47
C TYR A 110 -3.13 5.29 -6.93
N VAL A 111 -3.64 6.17 -7.77
CA VAL A 111 -3.21 6.28 -9.18
C VAL A 111 -1.71 6.54 -9.28
N LEU A 112 -1.18 7.48 -8.48
CA LEU A 112 0.26 7.74 -8.44
C LEU A 112 1.04 6.52 -7.94
N ARG A 113 0.59 5.90 -6.85
CA ARG A 113 1.25 4.73 -6.26
C ARG A 113 1.29 3.56 -7.23
N MET A 114 0.13 3.15 -7.76
CA MET A 114 0.03 2.03 -8.69
C MET A 114 0.76 2.31 -10.00
N GLY A 115 0.71 3.56 -10.49
CA GLY A 115 1.50 3.97 -11.64
C GLY A 115 3.00 3.72 -11.46
N VAL A 116 3.55 4.04 -10.30
CA VAL A 116 4.97 3.76 -10.01
C VAL A 116 5.24 2.26 -9.83
N LEU A 117 4.37 1.54 -9.13
CA LEU A 117 4.58 0.11 -8.85
C LEU A 117 4.47 -0.76 -10.12
N ASP A 118 3.45 -0.51 -10.94
CA ASP A 118 3.17 -1.34 -12.11
C ASP A 118 4.04 -0.96 -13.30
N TRP A 119 4.22 0.33 -13.54
CA TRP A 119 4.95 0.84 -14.70
C TRP A 119 6.40 1.22 -14.41
N GLY A 120 6.75 1.43 -13.15
CA GLY A 120 8.11 1.83 -12.74
C GLY A 120 9.19 0.88 -13.22
N PRO A 121 9.09 -0.45 -12.98
CA PRO A 121 10.08 -1.40 -13.47
C PRO A 121 10.24 -1.36 -15.00
N LYS A 122 9.13 -1.28 -15.72
CA LYS A 122 9.11 -1.21 -17.18
C LYS A 122 9.77 0.08 -17.67
N PHE A 123 9.40 1.23 -17.12
CA PHE A 123 10.00 2.51 -17.44
C PHE A 123 11.52 2.53 -17.17
N LEU A 124 11.96 1.99 -16.04
CA LEU A 124 13.38 1.92 -15.71
C LEU A 124 14.17 1.00 -16.65
N THR A 125 13.56 -0.06 -17.16
CA THR A 125 14.23 -0.98 -18.09
C THR A 125 14.21 -0.48 -19.52
N GLU A 126 13.07 0.01 -20.03
CA GLU A 126 12.90 0.39 -21.43
C GLU A 126 13.43 1.80 -21.72
N ASP A 127 13.12 2.79 -20.88
CA ASP A 127 13.50 4.19 -21.12
C ASP A 127 14.85 4.57 -20.50
N ARG A 128 15.22 3.94 -19.38
CA ARG A 128 16.48 4.22 -18.67
C ARG A 128 17.58 3.16 -18.92
N GLY A 129 17.27 2.11 -19.68
CA GLY A 129 18.24 1.06 -20.06
C GLY A 129 18.77 0.26 -18.88
N MET A 130 18.06 0.24 -17.74
CA MET A 130 18.47 -0.55 -16.57
C MET A 130 18.19 -2.02 -16.76
N ASN A 131 19.05 -2.86 -16.19
CA ASN A 131 18.71 -4.28 -16.12
C ASN A 131 17.55 -4.49 -15.13
N ILE A 132 16.75 -5.52 -15.34
CA ILE A 132 15.54 -5.81 -14.56
C ILE A 132 15.82 -5.97 -13.06
N LYS A 133 16.97 -6.51 -12.69
CA LYS A 133 17.38 -6.69 -11.30
C LYS A 133 17.60 -5.33 -10.60
N SER A 134 18.27 -4.40 -11.27
CA SER A 134 18.50 -3.06 -10.75
C SER A 134 17.18 -2.27 -10.67
N ALA A 135 16.33 -2.37 -11.69
CA ALA A 135 15.00 -1.74 -11.68
C ALA A 135 14.15 -2.24 -10.51
N ALA A 136 14.14 -3.55 -10.24
CA ALA A 136 13.44 -4.12 -9.09
C ALA A 136 13.97 -3.59 -7.76
N TRP A 137 15.30 -3.41 -7.61
CA TRP A 137 15.88 -2.80 -6.40
C TRP A 137 15.47 -1.33 -6.21
N VAL A 138 15.39 -0.57 -7.29
CA VAL A 138 14.93 0.83 -7.23
C VAL A 138 13.49 0.90 -6.72
N VAL A 139 12.61 0.03 -7.21
CA VAL A 139 11.22 -0.05 -6.73
C VAL A 139 11.15 -0.54 -5.27
N ALA A 140 12.00 -1.49 -4.89
CA ALA A 140 12.08 -1.91 -3.48
C ALA A 140 12.51 -0.76 -2.56
N ILE A 141 13.46 0.07 -2.97
CA ILE A 141 13.88 1.27 -2.22
C ILE A 141 12.71 2.26 -2.10
N PHE A 142 11.92 2.46 -3.17
CA PHE A 142 10.71 3.28 -3.14
C PHE A 142 9.74 2.79 -2.05
N GLU A 143 9.49 1.48 -1.94
CA GLU A 143 8.61 0.91 -0.92
C GLU A 143 9.20 1.05 0.51
N ILE A 144 10.50 0.83 0.69
CA ILE A 144 11.16 0.96 1.99
C ILE A 144 11.09 2.42 2.49
N THR A 145 11.38 3.38 1.62
CA THR A 145 11.31 4.81 1.99
C THR A 145 9.87 5.25 2.25
N ALA A 146 8.90 4.65 1.60
CA ALA A 146 7.49 4.88 1.83
C ALA A 146 7.03 4.49 3.25
N ILE A 147 7.55 3.38 3.80
CA ILE A 147 7.30 2.98 5.20
C ILE A 147 7.80 4.06 6.15
N VAL A 148 9.05 4.52 5.95
CA VAL A 148 9.63 5.61 6.76
C VAL A 148 8.80 6.89 6.62
N GLY A 149 8.40 7.23 5.39
CA GLY A 149 7.55 8.39 5.10
C GLY A 149 6.22 8.37 5.84
N THR A 150 5.58 7.20 5.93
CA THR A 150 4.32 7.03 6.67
C THR A 150 4.50 7.33 8.16
N ILE A 151 5.57 6.81 8.77
CA ILE A 151 5.88 7.02 10.19
C ILE A 151 6.15 8.51 10.45
N VAL A 152 6.97 9.13 9.60
CA VAL A 152 7.30 10.56 9.72
C VAL A 152 6.06 11.43 9.51
N ALA A 153 5.20 11.10 8.55
CA ALA A 153 3.96 11.84 8.29
C ALA A 153 2.99 11.74 9.48
N GLY A 154 2.85 10.58 10.11
CA GLY A 154 2.07 10.40 11.32
C GLY A 154 2.62 11.24 12.48
N TRP A 155 3.91 11.09 12.77
CA TRP A 155 4.58 11.87 13.81
C TRP A 155 4.47 13.39 13.61
N ALA A 156 4.70 13.86 12.37
CA ALA A 156 4.59 15.27 12.03
C ALA A 156 3.15 15.79 12.16
N THR A 157 2.16 14.98 11.78
CA THR A 157 0.75 15.31 11.96
C THR A 157 0.42 15.59 13.42
N ASP A 158 0.89 14.74 14.34
CA ASP A 158 0.59 14.86 15.75
C ASP A 158 1.38 16.00 16.42
N LYS A 159 2.68 16.03 16.21
CA LYS A 159 3.58 16.97 16.90
C LYS A 159 3.59 18.37 16.29
N ILE A 160 3.67 18.48 14.95
CA ILE A 160 3.82 19.77 14.25
C ILE A 160 2.44 20.37 13.95
N PHE A 161 1.54 19.55 13.40
CA PHE A 161 0.24 20.04 12.92
C PHE A 161 -0.91 19.86 13.92
N LYS A 162 -0.63 19.40 15.14
CA LYS A 162 -1.61 19.24 16.24
C LYS A 162 -2.85 18.45 15.78
N GLY A 163 -2.63 17.32 15.10
CA GLY A 163 -3.67 16.43 14.58
C GLY A 163 -4.36 16.89 13.30
N LYS A 164 -3.91 17.98 12.65
CA LYS A 164 -4.50 18.50 11.41
C LYS A 164 -3.97 17.75 10.19
N ALA A 165 -4.44 16.52 9.97
CA ALA A 165 -4.00 15.61 8.91
C ALA A 165 -4.03 16.22 7.51
N HIS A 166 -5.04 17.07 7.19
CA HIS A 166 -5.17 17.71 5.88
C HIS A 166 -3.97 18.57 5.47
N ARG A 167 -3.30 19.23 6.44
CA ARG A 167 -2.10 20.05 6.17
C ARG A 167 -0.92 19.17 5.80
N MET A 168 -0.74 18.07 6.52
CA MET A 168 0.32 17.12 6.23
C MET A 168 0.10 16.43 4.89
N CYS A 169 -1.14 16.02 4.58
CA CYS A 169 -1.49 15.48 3.28
C CYS A 169 -1.13 16.44 2.13
N LEU A 170 -1.43 17.73 2.27
CA LEU A 170 -1.11 18.74 1.25
C LEU A 170 0.41 18.85 1.03
N ILE A 171 1.20 18.92 2.10
CA ILE A 171 2.68 18.98 2.00
C ILE A 171 3.22 17.72 1.35
N CYS A 172 2.72 16.56 1.75
CA CYS A 172 3.15 15.30 1.16
C CYS A 172 2.78 15.20 -0.33
N MET A 173 1.59 15.63 -0.72
CA MET A 173 1.18 15.62 -2.14
C MET A 173 2.02 16.59 -2.99
N ILE A 174 2.34 17.77 -2.47
CA ILE A 174 3.26 18.69 -3.15
C ILE A 174 4.65 18.05 -3.29
N GLY A 175 5.17 17.45 -2.22
CA GLY A 175 6.44 16.73 -2.26
C GLY A 175 6.44 15.59 -3.28
N ALA A 176 5.39 14.78 -3.31
CA ALA A 176 5.24 13.70 -4.28
C ALA A 176 5.26 14.21 -5.73
N VAL A 177 4.50 15.28 -6.02
CA VAL A 177 4.46 15.90 -7.37
C VAL A 177 5.83 16.45 -7.76
N LEU A 178 6.54 17.12 -6.85
CA LEU A 178 7.87 17.66 -7.14
C LEU A 178 8.90 16.56 -7.41
N PHE A 179 8.98 15.54 -6.57
CA PHE A 179 9.98 14.49 -6.71
C PHE A 179 9.68 13.53 -7.85
N LEU A 180 8.43 13.11 -8.04
CA LEU A 180 8.05 12.28 -9.17
C LEU A 180 8.08 13.06 -10.49
N GLY A 181 7.69 14.33 -10.46
CA GLY A 181 7.81 15.23 -11.62
C GLY A 181 9.27 15.42 -12.01
N ALA A 182 10.16 15.67 -11.06
CA ALA A 182 11.61 15.75 -11.31
C ALA A 182 12.15 14.43 -11.88
N PHE A 183 11.73 13.28 -11.33
CA PHE A 183 12.10 11.96 -11.86
C PHE A 183 11.66 11.78 -13.32
N ALA A 184 10.44 12.19 -13.67
CA ALA A 184 9.91 12.06 -15.02
C ALA A 184 10.56 13.02 -16.03
N LEU A 185 10.80 14.28 -15.61
CA LEU A 185 11.27 15.35 -16.51
C LEU A 185 12.78 15.38 -16.70
N LEU A 186 13.56 14.67 -15.87
CA LEU A 186 15.03 14.65 -15.95
C LEU A 186 15.54 13.31 -16.52
N PRO A 187 15.49 13.10 -17.86
CA PRO A 187 15.79 11.79 -18.46
C PRO A 187 17.27 11.39 -18.37
N ASN A 188 18.21 12.34 -18.42
CA ASN A 188 19.64 12.06 -18.56
C ASN A 188 20.43 12.22 -17.25
N VAL A 189 19.81 11.97 -16.10
CA VAL A 189 20.46 12.10 -14.80
C VAL A 189 21.09 10.78 -14.39
N HIS A 190 22.19 10.85 -13.64
CA HIS A 190 22.83 9.68 -13.08
C HIS A 190 21.83 8.80 -12.31
N ILE A 191 21.96 7.47 -12.46
CA ILE A 191 21.01 6.49 -11.93
C ILE A 191 20.74 6.67 -10.43
N ALA A 192 21.76 7.05 -9.65
CA ALA A 192 21.64 7.32 -8.23
C ALA A 192 20.70 8.50 -7.92
N ILE A 193 20.74 9.56 -8.75
CA ILE A 193 19.88 10.74 -8.59
C ILE A 193 18.44 10.37 -8.95
N SER A 194 18.25 9.62 -10.05
CA SER A 194 16.92 9.10 -10.43
C SER A 194 16.31 8.22 -9.34
N THR A 195 17.11 7.33 -8.75
CA THR A 195 16.70 6.48 -7.62
C THR A 195 16.32 7.31 -6.41
N THR A 196 17.08 8.37 -6.10
CA THR A 196 16.78 9.26 -4.98
C THR A 196 15.47 10.01 -5.18
N PHE A 197 15.21 10.52 -6.40
CA PHE A 197 13.93 11.18 -6.69
C PHE A 197 12.74 10.22 -6.55
N LEU A 198 12.87 9.00 -7.04
CA LEU A 198 11.83 8.00 -6.92
C LEU A 198 11.61 7.60 -5.44
N ALA A 199 12.68 7.38 -4.70
CA ALA A 199 12.64 7.08 -3.28
C ALA A 199 11.94 8.18 -2.46
N MET A 200 12.28 9.45 -2.74
CA MET A 200 11.60 10.59 -2.11
C MET A 200 10.13 10.69 -2.53
N GLY A 201 9.81 10.35 -3.77
CA GLY A 201 8.42 10.20 -4.22
C GLY A 201 7.65 9.20 -3.36
N GLY A 202 8.22 8.02 -3.12
CA GLY A 202 7.65 7.00 -2.22
C GLY A 202 7.43 7.52 -0.80
N PHE A 203 8.45 8.18 -0.24
CA PHE A 203 8.37 8.79 1.09
C PHE A 203 7.15 9.72 1.24
N PHE A 204 6.82 10.49 0.22
CA PHE A 204 5.72 11.45 0.25
C PHE A 204 4.35 10.87 -0.13
N ILE A 205 4.25 9.77 -0.86
CA ILE A 205 2.97 9.19 -1.31
C ILE A 205 2.24 8.47 -0.17
N TYR A 206 2.94 7.68 0.63
CA TYR A 206 2.30 6.79 1.62
C TYR A 206 1.78 7.50 2.85
N GLY A 207 2.35 8.67 3.20
CA GLY A 207 1.83 9.51 4.27
C GLY A 207 0.37 9.91 4.08
N PRO A 208 -0.01 10.53 2.95
CA PRO A 208 -1.40 10.84 2.63
C PRO A 208 -2.32 9.64 2.64
N GLN A 209 -1.90 8.49 2.11
CA GLN A 209 -2.72 7.29 2.09
C GLN A 209 -3.15 6.86 3.49
N ALA A 210 -2.20 6.79 4.43
CA ALA A 210 -2.50 6.44 5.82
C ALA A 210 -3.35 7.50 6.51
N LEU A 211 -3.01 8.78 6.33
CA LEU A 211 -3.70 9.90 6.96
C LEU A 211 -5.14 10.09 6.44
N ILE A 212 -5.39 9.85 5.15
CA ILE A 212 -6.73 9.89 4.56
C ILE A 212 -7.62 8.79 5.17
N GLY A 213 -7.10 7.58 5.34
CA GLY A 213 -7.82 6.49 6.00
C GLY A 213 -8.23 6.86 7.42
N ILE A 214 -7.30 7.38 8.23
CA ILE A 214 -7.56 7.85 9.60
C ILE A 214 -8.56 9.02 9.60
N ALA A 215 -8.38 10.00 8.71
CA ALA A 215 -9.27 11.14 8.60
C ALA A 215 -10.69 10.72 8.21
N SER A 216 -10.84 9.75 7.30
CA SER A 216 -12.12 9.20 6.89
C SER A 216 -12.84 8.50 8.04
N ALA A 217 -12.12 7.71 8.83
CA ALA A 217 -12.66 7.06 10.03
C ALA A 217 -13.12 8.10 11.07
N ASN A 218 -12.35 9.18 11.26
CA ASN A 218 -12.64 10.25 12.22
C ASN A 218 -13.81 11.17 11.78
N GLN A 219 -14.15 11.23 10.48
CA GLN A 219 -15.31 11.98 9.98
C GLN A 219 -16.64 11.24 10.20
N ALA A 220 -16.59 9.96 10.50
CA ALA A 220 -17.73 9.16 10.85
C ALA A 220 -17.78 8.93 12.37
N THR A 221 -18.93 8.46 12.88
CA THR A 221 -19.03 8.00 14.27
C THR A 221 -18.27 6.69 14.46
N LYS A 222 -17.97 6.31 15.70
CA LYS A 222 -17.29 5.03 16.02
C LYS A 222 -17.91 3.84 15.29
N GLU A 223 -19.24 3.75 15.25
CA GLU A 223 -19.99 2.67 14.63
C GLU A 223 -19.92 2.66 13.09
N ALA A 224 -19.69 3.82 12.47
CA ALA A 224 -19.60 3.98 11.03
C ALA A 224 -18.14 4.14 10.52
N SER A 225 -17.16 4.20 11.42
CA SER A 225 -15.74 4.49 11.09
C SER A 225 -15.14 3.45 10.15
N ALA A 226 -15.41 2.16 10.40
CA ALA A 226 -14.94 1.06 9.54
C ALA A 226 -15.53 1.16 8.13
N THR A 227 -16.84 1.47 8.02
CA THR A 227 -17.51 1.62 6.73
C THR A 227 -17.00 2.85 5.98
N ALA A 228 -16.75 3.97 6.67
CA ALA A 228 -16.21 5.17 6.07
C ALA A 228 -14.78 4.96 5.55
N ASN A 229 -13.93 4.29 6.34
CA ASN A 229 -12.58 3.91 5.92
C ASN A 229 -12.61 2.90 4.76
N GLY A 230 -13.55 1.93 4.80
CA GLY A 230 -13.76 0.96 3.72
C GLY A 230 -14.17 1.66 2.42
N LEU A 231 -15.09 2.63 2.45
CA LEU A 231 -15.45 3.42 1.28
C LEU A 231 -14.27 4.19 0.69
N ALA A 232 -13.45 4.79 1.54
CA ALA A 232 -12.24 5.50 1.12
C ALA A 232 -11.18 4.56 0.51
N GLY A 233 -11.17 3.27 0.90
CA GLY A 233 -10.23 2.27 0.38
C GLY A 233 -10.69 1.52 -0.86
N VAL A 234 -12.00 1.53 -1.17
CA VAL A 234 -12.58 0.84 -2.34
C VAL A 234 -12.51 1.70 -3.61
N LEU A 235 -12.55 3.03 -3.48
CA LEU A 235 -12.40 3.98 -4.59
C LEU A 235 -10.93 4.21 -4.92
#